data_f443c384e1c74bc8ffffc065418bfb0d
#
_entry.id   f443c384e1c74bc8ffffc065418bfb0d
#
_cell.length_a   1.000
_cell.length_b   1.000
_cell.length_c   1.000
_cell.angle_alpha   90.00
_cell.angle_beta   90.00
_cell.angle_gamma   90.00
#
_symmetry.space_group_name_H-M   'P 1'
#
loop_
_entity.id
_entity.type
_entity.pdbx_description
1 polymer ?
#
loop_
_entity_poly.entity_id
_entity_poly.type
_entity_poly.pdbx_seq_one_letter_code
_entity_poly.pdbx_strand_id
1 'polypeptide(L)'
;MPTFLELNMSTRKDKKMVFKMENPKRTIHFGSETSRTYVEGASKEDRLNYIKRHKVRENWDEINAGSLSRFLLWGDSVLLSENLKKYLKRFKLKT
;
A
#
# COMPACT_ATOMS: atom_id res chain seq x y z
N MET A 1 -19.16 7.01 -5.15
CA MET A 1 -17.81 6.74 -5.64
C MET A 1 -16.81 6.87 -4.51
N PRO A 2 -15.95 5.89 -4.30
CA PRO A 2 -14.94 5.99 -3.25
C PRO A 2 -13.99 7.15 -3.51
N THR A 3 -13.64 7.86 -2.46
CA THR A 3 -12.82 9.07 -2.55
C THR A 3 -11.59 8.92 -1.66
N PHE A 4 -10.43 9.18 -2.23
CA PHE A 4 -9.17 9.21 -1.48
C PHE A 4 -9.08 10.50 -0.68
N LEU A 5 -8.72 10.41 0.59
CA LEU A 5 -8.53 11.58 1.46
C LEU A 5 -7.06 11.88 1.70
N GLU A 6 -6.32 10.90 2.27
CA GLU A 6 -4.90 11.15 2.58
C GLU A 6 -4.13 9.86 2.79
N LEU A 7 -2.81 9.97 2.62
CA LEU A 7 -1.84 8.93 2.90
C LEU A 7 -0.75 9.57 3.76
N ASN A 8 -0.59 9.08 4.99
CA ASN A 8 0.35 9.63 5.95
C ASN A 8 1.11 8.54 6.69
N MET A 9 2.07 8.95 7.50
CA MET A 9 2.73 8.04 8.42
C MET A 9 1.71 7.57 9.45
N SER A 10 1.75 6.29 9.78
CA SER A 10 0.82 5.73 10.75
C SER A 10 1.12 6.24 12.16
N THR A 11 0.05 6.43 12.95
CA THR A 11 0.17 6.73 14.38
C THR A 11 0.35 5.46 15.21
N ARG A 12 0.17 4.29 14.59
CA ARG A 12 0.37 3.01 15.27
C ARG A 12 1.84 2.60 15.19
N LYS A 13 2.38 2.10 16.32
CA LYS A 13 3.80 1.74 16.42
C LYS A 13 4.19 0.59 15.49
N ASP A 14 3.28 -0.33 15.24
CA ASP A 14 3.57 -1.53 14.46
C ASP A 14 3.32 -1.36 12.96
N LYS A 15 2.90 -0.18 12.53
CA LYS A 15 2.55 0.08 11.13
C LYS A 15 3.32 1.27 10.57
N LYS A 16 3.63 1.21 9.27
CA LYS A 16 4.35 2.29 8.59
C LYS A 16 3.46 3.45 8.21
N MET A 17 2.30 3.17 7.64
CA MET A 17 1.46 4.18 7.02
C MET A 17 -0.01 3.97 7.32
N VAL A 18 -0.78 5.03 7.08
CA VAL A 18 -2.24 4.99 7.18
C VAL A 18 -2.84 5.60 5.91
N PHE A 19 -3.84 4.90 5.37
CA PHE A 19 -4.60 5.31 4.19
C PHE A 19 -6.02 5.63 4.63
N LYS A 20 -6.50 6.82 4.27
CA LYS A 20 -7.86 7.25 4.62
C LYS A 20 -8.65 7.53 3.36
N MET A 21 -9.90 7.09 3.37
CA MET A 21 -10.84 7.28 2.27
C MET A 21 -12.25 7.46 2.79
N GLU A 22 -13.16 7.89 1.92
CA GLU A 22 -14.58 7.96 2.22
C GLU A 22 -15.41 7.40 1.07
N ASN A 23 -16.67 7.14 1.32
CA ASN A 23 -17.64 6.53 0.41
C ASN A 23 -17.21 5.14 -0.07
N PRO A 24 -16.92 4.17 0.80
CA PRO A 24 -17.17 4.20 2.25
C PRO A 24 -16.03 4.78 3.07
N LYS A 25 -16.34 5.26 4.26
CA LYS A 25 -15.32 5.80 5.18
C LYS A 25 -14.48 4.65 5.74
N ARG A 26 -13.18 4.70 5.49
CA ARG A 26 -12.25 3.69 5.98
C ARG A 26 -10.92 4.33 6.37
N THR A 27 -10.33 3.78 7.43
CA THR A 27 -8.98 4.13 7.87
C THR A 27 -8.20 2.83 7.96
N ILE A 28 -7.17 2.68 7.13
CA ILE A 28 -6.43 1.42 7.03
C ILE A 28 -4.96 1.69 7.33
N HIS A 29 -4.48 1.10 8.42
CA HIS A 29 -3.05 1.12 8.75
C HIS A 29 -2.39 -0.08 8.08
N PHE A 30 -1.23 0.12 7.48
CA PHE A 30 -0.59 -0.94 6.72
C PHE A 30 0.94 -0.83 6.74
N GLY A 31 1.60 -1.92 6.36
CA GLY A 31 3.04 -2.03 6.32
C GLY A 31 3.62 -2.34 7.69
N SER A 32 4.51 -3.34 7.76
CA SER A 32 5.21 -3.68 9.00
C SER A 32 6.30 -2.65 9.26
N GLU A 33 6.35 -2.11 10.47
CA GLU A 33 7.37 -1.14 10.85
C GLU A 33 8.77 -1.70 10.73
N THR A 34 8.94 -3.00 10.99
CA THR A 34 10.26 -3.63 11.01
C THR A 34 10.76 -4.05 9.63
N SER A 35 9.92 -4.05 8.61
CA SER A 35 10.30 -4.47 7.27
C SER A 35 10.83 -3.30 6.45
N ARG A 36 11.92 -3.54 5.71
CA ARG A 36 12.40 -2.59 4.73
C ARG A 36 11.71 -2.89 3.41
N THR A 37 11.01 -1.90 2.86
CA THR A 37 10.22 -2.07 1.65
C THR A 37 10.94 -1.57 0.41
N TYR A 38 10.37 -1.82 -0.77
CA TYR A 38 10.96 -1.41 -2.03
C TYR A 38 11.13 0.11 -2.13
N VAL A 39 10.15 0.88 -1.68
CA VAL A 39 10.26 2.35 -1.66
C VAL A 39 11.30 2.84 -0.64
N GLU A 40 11.70 2.00 0.29
CA GLU A 40 12.73 2.31 1.29
C GLU A 40 14.10 1.80 0.88
N GLY A 41 14.22 1.21 -0.31
CA GLY A 41 15.50 0.77 -0.84
C GLY A 41 15.77 -0.73 -0.82
N ALA A 42 14.78 -1.56 -0.53
CA ALA A 42 14.94 -3.00 -0.67
C ALA A 42 15.22 -3.35 -2.13
N SER A 43 15.92 -4.45 -2.37
CA SER A 43 16.32 -4.87 -3.70
C SER A 43 15.14 -5.38 -4.54
N LYS A 44 15.36 -5.49 -5.86
CA LYS A 44 14.37 -6.12 -6.74
C LYS A 44 14.14 -7.57 -6.37
N GLU A 45 15.15 -8.26 -5.91
CA GLU A 45 15.03 -9.65 -5.46
C GLU A 45 14.14 -9.73 -4.23
N ASP A 46 14.33 -8.83 -3.26
CA ASP A 46 13.48 -8.76 -2.07
C ASP A 46 12.03 -8.49 -2.46
N ARG A 47 11.82 -7.62 -3.45
CA ARG A 47 10.49 -7.30 -3.95
C ARG A 47 9.82 -8.53 -4.54
N LEU A 48 10.53 -9.28 -5.38
CA LEU A 48 9.98 -10.49 -6.00
C LEU A 48 9.66 -11.55 -4.94
N ASN A 49 10.51 -11.69 -3.93
CA ASN A 49 10.29 -12.62 -2.83
C ASN A 49 9.07 -12.21 -2.00
N TYR A 50 8.89 -10.92 -1.74
CA TYR A 50 7.71 -10.40 -1.06
C TYR A 50 6.43 -10.77 -1.82
N ILE A 51 6.41 -10.46 -3.11
CA ILE A 51 5.25 -10.73 -3.97
C ILE A 51 4.91 -12.23 -3.94
N LYS A 52 5.91 -13.06 -4.10
CA LYS A 52 5.74 -14.51 -4.14
C LYS A 52 5.17 -15.07 -2.83
N ARG A 53 5.65 -14.59 -1.68
CA ARG A 53 5.18 -15.06 -0.37
C ARG A 53 3.76 -14.59 -0.06
N HIS A 54 3.44 -13.35 -0.39
CA HIS A 54 2.17 -12.74 0.00
C HIS A 54 1.03 -13.05 -0.97
N LYS A 55 1.34 -13.27 -2.24
CA LYS A 55 0.34 -13.55 -3.27
C LYS A 55 -0.59 -14.69 -2.92
N VAL A 56 -0.10 -15.72 -2.28
CA VAL A 56 -0.88 -16.93 -1.97
C VAL A 56 -1.84 -16.76 -0.80
N ARG A 57 -1.68 -15.68 -0.02
CA ARG A 57 -2.46 -15.46 1.20
C ARG A 57 -3.29 -14.19 1.20
N GLU A 58 -3.08 -13.30 0.24
CA GLU A 58 -3.70 -11.97 0.23
C GLU A 58 -4.57 -11.77 -1.00
N ASN A 59 -5.62 -11.00 -0.81
CA ASN A 59 -6.47 -10.58 -1.92
C ASN A 59 -6.07 -9.15 -2.32
N TRP A 60 -5.42 -9.02 -3.47
CA TRP A 60 -4.95 -7.75 -3.98
C TRP A 60 -5.94 -7.06 -4.92
N ASP A 61 -7.11 -7.65 -5.10
CA ASP A 61 -8.16 -7.08 -5.95
C ASP A 61 -9.11 -6.15 -5.18
N GLU A 62 -8.89 -6.00 -3.89
CA GLU A 62 -9.69 -5.14 -3.03
C GLU A 62 -8.81 -4.12 -2.30
N ILE A 63 -9.43 -3.04 -1.82
CA ILE A 63 -8.76 -2.05 -1.00
C ILE A 63 -8.63 -2.62 0.42
N ASN A 64 -7.44 -3.00 0.82
CA ASN A 64 -7.15 -3.54 2.15
C ASN A 64 -5.67 -3.33 2.47
N ALA A 65 -5.27 -3.70 3.70
CA ALA A 65 -3.88 -3.52 4.12
C ALA A 65 -2.91 -4.28 3.22
N GLY A 66 -3.28 -5.48 2.77
CA GLY A 66 -2.44 -6.28 1.88
C GLY A 66 -2.21 -5.61 0.53
N SER A 67 -3.27 -5.14 -0.12
CA SER A 67 -3.14 -4.47 -1.42
C SER A 67 -2.41 -3.13 -1.29
N LEU A 68 -2.62 -2.40 -0.21
CA LEU A 68 -1.91 -1.15 0.04
C LEU A 68 -0.40 -1.41 0.18
N SER A 69 -0.01 -2.41 0.96
CA SER A 69 1.41 -2.76 1.09
C SER A 69 1.99 -3.21 -0.26
N ARG A 70 1.28 -4.07 -0.98
CA ARG A 70 1.77 -4.62 -2.25
C ARG A 70 1.96 -3.55 -3.31
N PHE A 71 1.02 -2.63 -3.44
CA PHE A 71 1.04 -1.68 -4.54
C PHE A 71 1.66 -0.33 -4.19
N LEU A 72 1.71 0.04 -2.90
CA LEU A 72 2.34 1.29 -2.47
C LEU A 72 3.78 1.09 -2.03
N LEU A 73 4.01 0.19 -1.07
CA LEU A 73 5.34 -0.03 -0.49
C LEU A 73 6.21 -0.95 -1.34
N TRP A 74 5.60 -1.90 -2.02
CA TRP A 74 6.25 -2.88 -2.91
C TRP A 74 5.74 -2.75 -4.34
N GLY A 75 5.37 -1.54 -4.74
CA GLY A 75 4.84 -1.27 -6.08
C GLY A 75 5.91 -1.31 -7.17
N ASP A 76 5.52 -0.91 -8.37
CA ASP A 76 6.41 -0.96 -9.54
C ASP A 76 7.50 0.09 -9.51
N SER A 77 7.31 1.14 -8.73
CA SER A 77 8.26 2.25 -8.60
C SER A 77 8.84 2.33 -7.19
N VAL A 78 10.03 2.90 -7.07
CA VAL A 78 10.59 3.24 -5.76
C VAL A 78 10.02 4.56 -5.23
N LEU A 79 9.24 5.27 -6.06
CA LEU A 79 8.60 6.52 -5.66
C LEU A 79 7.18 6.25 -5.21
N LEU A 80 6.92 6.52 -3.92
CA LEU A 80 5.61 6.30 -3.32
C LEU A 80 4.50 7.08 -4.06
N SER A 81 4.79 8.31 -4.48
CA SER A 81 3.81 9.14 -5.19
C SER A 81 3.34 8.51 -6.50
N GLU A 82 4.23 7.87 -7.25
CA GLU A 82 3.88 7.19 -8.48
C GLU A 82 3.04 5.95 -8.20
N ASN A 83 3.41 5.20 -7.17
CA ASN A 83 2.67 4.02 -6.75
C ASN A 83 1.26 4.39 -6.28
N LEU A 84 1.12 5.50 -5.56
CA LEU A 84 -0.18 5.99 -5.12
C LEU A 84 -1.07 6.35 -6.31
N LYS A 85 -0.55 7.04 -7.31
CA LYS A 85 -1.32 7.37 -8.52
C LYS A 85 -1.86 6.12 -9.20
N LYS A 86 -1.03 5.10 -9.33
CA LYS A 86 -1.44 3.82 -9.92
C LYS A 86 -2.51 3.13 -9.08
N TYR A 87 -2.38 3.18 -7.77
CA TYR A 87 -3.34 2.57 -6.85
C TYR A 87 -4.71 3.24 -6.96
N LEU A 88 -4.74 4.57 -6.95
CA LEU A 88 -5.98 5.32 -7.06
C LEU A 88 -6.70 5.02 -8.38
N LYS A 89 -5.94 4.89 -9.45
CA LYS A 89 -6.48 4.53 -10.76
C LYS A 89 -6.99 3.10 -10.79
N ARG A 90 -6.24 2.17 -10.22
CA ARG A 90 -6.60 0.74 -10.18
C ARG A 90 -7.95 0.53 -9.49
N PHE A 91 -8.17 1.20 -8.38
CA PHE A 91 -9.39 1.04 -7.59
C PHE A 91 -10.42 2.15 -7.84
N LYS A 92 -10.19 2.96 -8.85
CA LYS A 92 -11.12 4.04 -9.28
C LYS A 92 -11.49 4.97 -8.14
N LEU A 93 -10.49 5.38 -7.35
CA LEU A 93 -10.68 6.32 -6.27
C LEU A 93 -10.63 7.75 -6.79
N LYS A 94 -11.62 8.53 -6.40
CA LYS A 94 -11.67 9.95 -6.72
C LYS A 94 -10.71 10.73 -5.81
N THR A 95 -10.08 11.75 -6.33
CA THR A 95 -9.19 12.61 -5.52
C THR A 95 -9.76 14.01 -5.32
#